data_451195755c7e1af82a1f1614a07f00b4
#
_entry.id   451195755c7e1af82a1f1614a07f00b4
#
_cell.length_a   1.000
_cell.length_b   1.000
_cell.length_c   1.000
_cell.angle_alpha   90.00
_cell.angle_beta   90.00
_cell.angle_gamma   90.00
#
_symmetry.space_group_name_H-M   'P 1'
#
loop_
_entity.id
_entity.type
_entity.pdbx_description
1 polymer ?
#
loop_
_entity_poly.entity_id
_entity_poly.type
_entity_poly.pdbx_seq_one_letter_code
_entity_poly.pdbx_strand_id
1 'polypeptide(L)'
;MFRKNITISIFIIGLFAFLGLVYFNYLKAQRDIRATKPSLLSVELVSFPEKIRAGGNGTFIWSVDASPDLTTPFTTIFWGEESSPSALTKFDSPAAVGYPNSQLDYATGSFSLPDTFDVNLSFVKPGKIWFRAYAKIKGEHLWSKEFSLEVEK
;
A
#
# COMPACT_ATOMS: atom_id res chain seq x y z
N MET A 1 49.95 -33.76 -33.39
CA MET A 1 48.51 -33.47 -33.54
C MET A 1 47.76 -33.30 -32.22
N PHE A 2 48.20 -33.80 -31.13
CA PHE A 2 47.55 -33.75 -29.81
C PHE A 2 47.51 -32.37 -29.11
N ARG A 3 48.52 -31.49 -29.32
CA ARG A 3 48.61 -30.19 -28.62
C ARG A 3 47.48 -29.20 -29.04
N LYS A 4 47.04 -29.21 -30.26
CA LYS A 4 45.99 -28.29 -30.74
C LYS A 4 44.61 -28.54 -30.08
N ASN A 5 44.29 -29.80 -29.83
CA ASN A 5 43.00 -30.17 -29.24
C ASN A 5 42.89 -29.76 -27.75
N ILE A 6 44.01 -29.81 -27.02
CA ILE A 6 44.06 -29.41 -25.60
C ILE A 6 43.80 -27.91 -25.44
N THR A 7 44.43 -27.11 -26.31
CA THR A 7 44.26 -25.64 -26.29
C THR A 7 42.81 -25.23 -26.59
N ILE A 8 42.15 -25.89 -27.52
CA ILE A 8 40.73 -25.64 -27.85
C ILE A 8 39.82 -26.02 -26.69
N SER A 9 40.08 -27.16 -26.04
CA SER A 9 39.31 -27.61 -24.90
C SER A 9 39.39 -26.65 -23.70
N ILE A 10 40.57 -26.14 -23.40
CA ILE A 10 40.79 -25.16 -22.33
C ILE A 10 40.06 -23.86 -22.64
N PHE A 11 40.09 -23.41 -23.90
CA PHE A 11 39.39 -22.20 -24.32
C PHE A 11 37.85 -22.34 -24.19
N ILE A 12 37.29 -23.49 -24.56
CA ILE A 12 35.88 -23.79 -24.42
C ILE A 12 35.45 -23.81 -22.96
N ILE A 13 36.22 -24.47 -22.09
CA ILE A 13 35.92 -24.51 -20.65
C ILE A 13 35.99 -23.10 -20.05
N GLY A 14 36.98 -22.29 -20.42
CA GLY A 14 37.09 -20.90 -19.99
C GLY A 14 35.88 -20.03 -20.43
N LEU A 15 35.43 -20.24 -21.67
CA LEU A 15 34.26 -19.54 -22.18
C LEU A 15 32.99 -19.88 -21.41
N PHE A 16 32.75 -21.17 -21.14
CA PHE A 16 31.59 -21.59 -20.35
C PHE A 16 31.65 -21.07 -18.89
N ALA A 17 32.83 -21.09 -18.27
CA ALA A 17 33.02 -20.51 -16.94
C ALA A 17 32.72 -19.00 -16.92
N PHE A 18 33.20 -18.28 -17.93
CA PHE A 18 32.92 -16.83 -18.07
C PHE A 18 31.45 -16.55 -18.28
N LEU A 19 30.77 -17.26 -19.18
CA LEU A 19 29.33 -17.13 -19.41
C LEU A 19 28.51 -17.46 -18.16
N GLY A 20 28.92 -18.50 -17.41
CA GLY A 20 28.29 -18.84 -16.13
C GLY A 20 28.43 -17.73 -15.09
N LEU A 21 29.58 -17.09 -15.02
CA LEU A 21 29.85 -15.97 -14.10
C LEU A 21 29.04 -14.72 -14.47
N VAL A 22 28.94 -14.40 -15.76
CA VAL A 22 28.11 -13.30 -16.27
C VAL A 22 26.62 -13.56 -15.97
N TYR A 23 26.14 -14.78 -16.24
CA TYR A 23 24.77 -15.16 -15.96
C TYR A 23 24.45 -15.12 -14.45
N PHE A 24 25.35 -15.59 -13.60
CA PHE A 24 25.19 -15.53 -12.15
C PHE A 24 25.13 -14.08 -11.64
N ASN A 25 26.04 -13.22 -12.12
CA ASN A 25 26.00 -11.79 -11.79
C ASN A 25 24.73 -11.10 -12.31
N TYR A 26 24.24 -11.46 -13.48
CA TYR A 26 22.97 -10.96 -13.99
C TYR A 26 21.80 -11.36 -13.10
N LEU A 27 21.72 -12.63 -12.66
CA LEU A 27 20.69 -13.11 -11.75
C LEU A 27 20.77 -12.42 -10.37
N LYS A 28 21.99 -12.19 -9.88
CA LYS A 28 22.22 -11.47 -8.63
C LYS A 28 21.74 -10.01 -8.74
N ALA A 29 22.10 -9.32 -9.82
CA ALA A 29 21.67 -7.95 -10.07
C ALA A 29 20.13 -7.86 -10.18
N GLN A 30 19.47 -8.82 -10.82
CA GLN A 30 18.00 -8.91 -10.88
C GLN A 30 17.36 -9.10 -9.50
N ARG A 31 17.98 -9.89 -8.61
CA ARG A 31 17.52 -10.06 -7.23
C ARG A 31 17.68 -8.78 -6.44
N ASP A 32 18.83 -8.12 -6.58
CA ASP A 32 19.13 -6.89 -5.86
C ASP A 32 18.21 -5.75 -6.31
N ILE A 33 17.87 -5.64 -7.60
CA ILE A 33 16.90 -4.68 -8.12
C ILE A 33 15.48 -4.96 -7.55
N ARG A 34 15.08 -6.22 -7.41
CA ARG A 34 13.79 -6.57 -6.79
C ARG A 34 13.78 -6.32 -5.28
N ALA A 35 14.91 -6.56 -4.60
CA ALA A 35 15.05 -6.30 -3.17
C ALA A 35 15.18 -4.80 -2.84
N THR A 36 15.66 -3.99 -3.78
CA THR A 36 15.91 -2.54 -3.60
C THR A 36 14.76 -1.68 -4.11
N LYS A 37 13.66 -2.27 -4.63
CA LYS A 37 12.44 -1.49 -4.85
C LYS A 37 11.94 -1.07 -3.47
N PRO A 38 12.06 0.23 -3.10
CA PRO A 38 11.50 0.67 -1.83
C PRO A 38 10.02 0.30 -1.90
N SER A 39 9.56 -0.52 -0.97
CA SER A 39 8.13 -0.70 -0.79
C SER A 39 7.62 0.65 -0.34
N LEU A 40 7.09 1.41 -1.28
CA LEU A 40 6.38 2.64 -0.97
C LEU A 40 5.21 2.21 -0.08
N LEU A 41 5.32 2.53 1.20
CA LEU A 41 4.19 2.42 2.10
C LEU A 41 3.16 3.43 1.61
N SER A 42 2.01 2.96 1.17
CA SER A 42 0.92 3.84 0.73
C SER A 42 -0.44 3.32 1.16
N VAL A 43 -1.37 4.26 1.31
CA VAL A 43 -2.78 3.99 1.51
C VAL A 43 -3.53 4.76 0.43
N GLU A 44 -4.31 4.03 -0.36
CA GLU A 44 -5.09 4.61 -1.46
C GLU A 44 -6.54 4.18 -1.38
N LEU A 45 -7.43 5.14 -1.61
CA LEU A 45 -8.85 4.86 -1.73
C LEU A 45 -9.13 4.35 -3.16
N VAL A 46 -9.64 3.12 -3.25
CA VAL A 46 -9.89 2.41 -4.52
C VAL A 46 -11.28 2.72 -5.06
N SER A 47 -12.29 2.69 -4.17
CA SER A 47 -13.69 2.92 -4.56
C SER A 47 -14.48 3.46 -3.39
N PHE A 48 -15.43 4.34 -3.70
CA PHE A 48 -16.41 4.90 -2.76
C PHE A 48 -17.58 5.50 -3.53
N PRO A 49 -18.76 5.63 -2.92
CA PRO A 49 -19.88 6.30 -3.54
C PRO A 49 -19.68 7.83 -3.53
N GLU A 50 -19.98 8.49 -4.65
CA GLU A 50 -19.98 9.96 -4.71
C GLU A 50 -21.17 10.57 -3.96
N LYS A 51 -22.27 9.82 -3.88
CA LYS A 51 -23.53 10.21 -3.26
C LYS A 51 -24.17 9.05 -2.52
N ILE A 52 -24.77 9.35 -1.37
CA ILE A 52 -25.54 8.38 -0.56
C ILE A 52 -26.82 9.09 -0.10
N ARG A 53 -27.94 8.38 -0.01
CA ARG A 53 -29.14 8.92 0.65
C ARG A 53 -28.97 8.86 2.16
N ALA A 54 -29.54 9.83 2.88
CA ALA A 54 -29.55 9.83 4.34
C ALA A 54 -30.17 8.53 4.89
N GLY A 55 -29.43 7.84 5.77
CA GLY A 55 -29.77 6.51 6.28
C GLY A 55 -29.43 5.35 5.35
N GLY A 56 -28.95 5.61 4.14
CA GLY A 56 -28.44 4.58 3.22
C GLY A 56 -27.01 4.15 3.56
N ASN A 57 -26.59 3.01 3.01
CA ASN A 57 -25.24 2.46 3.16
C ASN A 57 -24.41 2.72 1.91
N GLY A 58 -23.12 2.98 2.11
CA GLY A 58 -22.12 3.05 1.05
C GLY A 58 -20.92 2.21 1.37
N THR A 59 -20.41 1.45 0.39
CA THR A 59 -19.21 0.65 0.52
C THR A 59 -17.98 1.49 0.17
N PHE A 60 -16.99 1.50 1.06
CA PHE A 60 -15.71 2.16 0.87
C PHE A 60 -14.65 1.08 0.79
N ILE A 61 -13.81 1.15 -0.24
CA ILE A 61 -12.74 0.17 -0.49
C ILE A 61 -11.42 0.94 -0.58
N TRP A 62 -10.42 0.47 0.17
CA TRP A 62 -9.06 1.05 0.11
C TRP A 62 -8.01 -0.04 0.07
N SER A 63 -6.87 0.26 -0.54
CA SER A 63 -5.68 -0.58 -0.55
C SER A 63 -4.62 -0.03 0.39
N VAL A 64 -3.88 -0.94 0.98
CA VAL A 64 -2.67 -0.64 1.77
C VAL A 64 -1.51 -1.40 1.14
N ASP A 65 -0.62 -0.64 0.49
CA ASP A 65 0.57 -1.20 -0.16
C ASP A 65 1.77 -1.13 0.76
N ALA A 66 2.45 -2.27 0.88
CA ALA A 66 3.65 -2.43 1.70
C ALA A 66 4.46 -3.65 1.22
N SER A 67 5.62 -3.88 1.82
CA SER A 67 6.33 -5.16 1.64
C SER A 67 5.51 -6.33 2.15
N PRO A 68 5.56 -7.51 1.49
CA PRO A 68 4.76 -8.69 1.84
C PRO A 68 5.04 -9.29 3.23
N ASP A 69 6.09 -8.87 3.89
CA ASP A 69 6.48 -9.27 5.25
C ASP A 69 5.92 -8.34 6.34
N LEU A 70 5.18 -7.32 5.94
CA LEU A 70 4.60 -6.35 6.87
C LEU A 70 3.15 -6.66 7.19
N THR A 71 2.74 -6.18 8.36
CA THR A 71 1.34 -6.20 8.79
C THR A 71 0.92 -4.81 9.27
N THR A 72 -0.37 -4.54 9.22
CA THR A 72 -0.98 -3.39 9.89
C THR A 72 -1.82 -3.86 11.08
N PRO A 73 -1.63 -3.29 12.29
CA PRO A 73 -2.49 -3.59 13.43
C PRO A 73 -3.80 -2.81 13.40
N PHE A 74 -3.88 -1.75 12.56
CA PHE A 74 -5.04 -0.87 12.47
C PHE A 74 -5.12 -0.20 11.11
N THR A 75 -6.27 -0.37 10.44
CA THR A 75 -6.61 0.35 9.21
C THR A 75 -8.11 0.67 9.21
N THR A 76 -8.52 1.80 8.63
CA THR A 76 -9.92 2.22 8.63
C THR A 76 -10.17 3.44 7.72
N ILE A 77 -11.42 3.86 7.63
CA ILE A 77 -11.83 5.17 7.11
C ILE A 77 -12.09 6.10 8.30
N PHE A 78 -11.50 7.29 8.27
CA PHE A 78 -11.84 8.42 9.13
C PHE A 78 -12.68 9.42 8.39
N TRP A 79 -13.69 10.02 9.04
CA TRP A 79 -14.56 11.00 8.39
C TRP A 79 -15.09 12.08 9.33
N GLY A 80 -15.55 13.18 8.73
CA GLY A 80 -16.15 14.31 9.43
C GLY A 80 -16.94 15.23 8.48
N GLU A 81 -17.63 16.21 9.06
CA GLU A 81 -18.39 17.22 8.32
C GLU A 81 -17.50 18.40 7.87
N GLU A 82 -16.28 18.49 8.39
CA GLU A 82 -15.29 19.52 8.07
C GLU A 82 -14.13 18.95 7.26
N SER A 83 -13.63 19.73 6.29
CA SER A 83 -12.45 19.39 5.51
C SER A 83 -11.17 19.59 6.30
N SER A 84 -10.24 18.65 6.17
CA SER A 84 -8.86 18.77 6.65
C SER A 84 -7.89 18.63 5.46
N PRO A 85 -7.79 19.68 4.59
CA PRO A 85 -7.12 19.56 3.29
C PRO A 85 -5.60 19.49 3.36
N SER A 86 -5.00 19.63 4.54
CA SER A 86 -3.54 19.61 4.72
C SER A 86 -2.93 18.31 4.20
N ALA A 87 -1.76 18.41 3.60
CA ALA A 87 -0.94 17.23 3.32
C ALA A 87 -0.51 16.62 4.65
N LEU A 88 -0.92 15.37 4.88
CA LEU A 88 -0.59 14.64 6.10
C LEU A 88 0.74 13.92 5.94
N THR A 89 1.46 13.82 7.03
CA THR A 89 2.74 13.13 7.14
C THR A 89 2.62 11.87 8.00
N LYS A 90 3.64 11.06 8.01
CA LYS A 90 3.69 9.85 8.85
C LYS A 90 3.67 10.12 10.38
N PHE A 91 3.75 11.38 10.80
CA PHE A 91 3.69 11.79 12.21
C PHE A 91 2.31 12.28 12.62
N ASP A 92 1.40 12.50 11.67
CA ASP A 92 0.07 13.01 11.95
C ASP A 92 -0.85 11.88 12.42
N SER A 93 -1.02 11.79 13.72
CA SER A 93 -1.92 10.81 14.34
C SER A 93 -3.39 11.14 14.08
N PRO A 94 -4.31 10.16 14.12
CA PRO A 94 -5.75 10.41 13.98
C PRO A 94 -6.29 11.49 14.92
N ALA A 95 -5.80 11.55 16.14
CA ALA A 95 -6.20 12.58 17.11
C ALA A 95 -5.76 14.01 16.69
N ALA A 96 -4.63 14.13 15.97
CA ALA A 96 -4.12 15.42 15.50
C ALA A 96 -4.84 15.91 14.24
N VAL A 97 -5.34 14.99 13.40
CA VAL A 97 -6.00 15.33 12.13
C VAL A 97 -7.42 15.87 12.32
N GLY A 98 -8.09 15.44 13.39
CA GLY A 98 -9.34 16.04 13.82
C GLY A 98 -10.62 15.45 13.20
N TYR A 99 -10.55 14.35 12.47
CA TYR A 99 -11.77 13.63 12.08
C TYR A 99 -12.42 12.98 13.30
N PRO A 100 -13.70 13.30 13.60
CA PRO A 100 -14.35 12.85 14.82
C PRO A 100 -14.81 11.38 14.79
N ASN A 101 -14.90 10.80 13.59
CA ASN A 101 -15.49 9.48 13.41
C ASN A 101 -14.53 8.53 12.69
N SER A 102 -14.61 7.25 13.04
CA SER A 102 -13.94 6.15 12.36
C SER A 102 -14.72 4.86 12.54
N GLN A 103 -14.53 3.91 11.61
CA GLN A 103 -15.08 2.56 11.75
C GLN A 103 -14.08 1.65 12.47
N LEU A 104 -14.59 0.71 13.27
CA LEU A 104 -13.77 -0.12 14.15
C LEU A 104 -13.57 -1.56 13.67
N ASP A 105 -14.05 -1.92 12.48
CA ASP A 105 -14.00 -3.30 11.96
C ASP A 105 -12.56 -3.83 11.86
N TYR A 106 -11.60 -2.97 11.55
CA TYR A 106 -10.17 -3.29 11.50
C TYR A 106 -9.36 -2.51 12.55
N ALA A 107 -9.97 -2.19 13.70
CA ALA A 107 -9.34 -1.37 14.75
C ALA A 107 -8.27 -2.11 15.53
N THR A 108 -8.36 -3.43 15.59
CA THR A 108 -7.38 -4.29 16.29
C THR A 108 -7.19 -5.59 15.52
N GLY A 109 -5.93 -5.93 15.25
CA GLY A 109 -5.62 -7.15 14.53
C GLY A 109 -4.17 -7.22 14.10
N SER A 110 -3.91 -8.12 13.17
CA SER A 110 -2.66 -8.23 12.43
C SER A 110 -3.00 -8.64 11.02
N PHE A 111 -3.18 -7.64 10.16
CA PHE A 111 -3.60 -7.83 8.78
C PHE A 111 -2.36 -7.84 7.89
N SER A 112 -2.17 -8.93 7.13
CA SER A 112 -1.04 -9.07 6.19
C SER A 112 -1.12 -8.05 5.07
N LEU A 113 0.03 -7.57 4.59
CA LEU A 113 0.13 -6.58 3.52
C LEU A 113 0.96 -7.14 2.35
N PRO A 114 0.77 -6.66 1.11
CA PRO A 114 -0.28 -5.71 0.70
C PRO A 114 -1.67 -6.34 0.74
N ASP A 115 -2.72 -5.54 1.01
CA ASP A 115 -4.10 -6.03 1.02
C ASP A 115 -5.10 -4.90 0.70
N THR A 116 -6.34 -5.32 0.41
CA THR A 116 -7.48 -4.43 0.15
C THR A 116 -8.55 -4.67 1.20
N PHE A 117 -9.05 -3.60 1.78
CA PHE A 117 -10.03 -3.58 2.86
C PHE A 117 -11.32 -2.92 2.39
N ASP A 118 -12.43 -3.30 2.98
CA ASP A 118 -13.71 -2.67 2.70
C ASP A 118 -14.52 -2.46 3.97
N VAL A 119 -15.39 -1.46 3.94
CA VAL A 119 -16.32 -1.15 5.02
C VAL A 119 -17.60 -0.53 4.48
N ASN A 120 -18.72 -0.84 5.13
CA ASN A 120 -19.99 -0.20 4.86
C ASN A 120 -20.25 0.90 5.88
N LEU A 121 -20.38 2.14 5.40
CA LEU A 121 -20.71 3.30 6.23
C LEU A 121 -22.12 3.80 5.92
N SER A 122 -22.81 4.25 6.97
CA SER A 122 -24.12 4.89 6.87
C SER A 122 -24.07 6.30 7.46
N PHE A 123 -24.66 7.26 6.76
CA PHE A 123 -24.72 8.67 7.17
C PHE A 123 -26.18 9.10 7.31
N VAL A 124 -26.55 9.53 8.52
CA VAL A 124 -27.96 9.87 8.84
C VAL A 124 -28.27 11.30 8.44
N LYS A 125 -27.33 12.23 8.54
CA LYS A 125 -27.52 13.64 8.24
C LYS A 125 -27.21 13.96 6.79
N PRO A 126 -28.09 14.66 6.06
CA PRO A 126 -27.75 15.24 4.74
C PRO A 126 -26.62 16.26 4.87
N GLY A 127 -25.76 16.32 3.85
CA GLY A 127 -24.65 17.25 3.79
C GLY A 127 -23.39 16.63 3.22
N LYS A 128 -22.31 17.41 3.19
CA LYS A 128 -21.03 16.97 2.67
C LYS A 128 -20.20 16.31 3.75
N ILE A 129 -19.69 15.13 3.47
CA ILE A 129 -18.82 14.35 4.34
C ILE A 129 -17.43 14.29 3.71
N TRP A 130 -16.41 14.59 4.50
CA TRP A 130 -15.01 14.51 4.13
C TRP A 130 -14.39 13.29 4.80
N PHE A 131 -13.52 12.56 4.08
CA PHE A 131 -12.96 11.32 4.61
C PHE A 131 -11.59 10.98 4.00
N ARG A 132 -10.85 10.14 4.73
CA ARG A 132 -9.57 9.56 4.32
C ARG A 132 -9.48 8.11 4.76
N ALA A 133 -8.84 7.28 3.95
CA ALA A 133 -8.36 5.98 4.39
C ALA A 133 -7.08 6.15 5.19
N TYR A 134 -6.90 5.28 6.17
CA TYR A 134 -5.79 5.28 7.12
C TYR A 134 -5.26 3.88 7.36
N ALA A 135 -3.95 3.75 7.57
CA ALA A 135 -3.32 2.56 8.13
C ALA A 135 -2.15 2.94 9.06
N LYS A 136 -1.89 2.08 10.05
CA LYS A 136 -0.72 2.21 10.92
C LYS A 136 0.26 1.08 10.62
N ILE A 137 1.48 1.40 10.15
CA ILE A 137 2.49 0.41 9.79
C ILE A 137 3.79 0.75 10.50
N LYS A 138 4.38 -0.19 11.26
CA LYS A 138 5.63 0.03 12.02
C LYS A 138 5.62 1.29 12.91
N GLY A 139 4.45 1.67 13.42
CA GLY A 139 4.28 2.87 14.24
C GLY A 139 4.08 4.17 13.44
N GLU A 140 4.27 4.17 12.13
CA GLU A 140 4.02 5.31 11.25
C GLU A 140 2.55 5.40 10.86
N HIS A 141 2.05 6.63 10.70
CA HIS A 141 0.69 6.93 10.25
C HIS A 141 0.67 7.14 8.74
N LEU A 142 -0.17 6.40 8.05
CA LEU A 142 -0.32 6.50 6.60
C LEU A 142 -1.75 6.93 6.28
N TRP A 143 -1.87 7.92 5.39
CA TRP A 143 -3.12 8.54 5.03
C TRP A 143 -3.29 8.59 3.50
N SER A 144 -4.49 8.33 3.03
CA SER A 144 -4.85 8.66 1.65
C SER A 144 -4.99 10.17 1.46
N LYS A 145 -5.18 10.60 0.22
CA LYS A 145 -5.72 11.94 -0.07
C LYS A 145 -7.09 12.09 0.57
N GLU A 146 -7.50 13.33 0.80
CA GLU A 146 -8.85 13.64 1.24
C GLU A 146 -9.84 13.54 0.08
N PHE A 147 -10.98 12.93 0.36
CA PHE A 147 -12.10 12.82 -0.56
C PHE A 147 -13.38 13.31 0.12
N SER A 148 -14.42 13.50 -0.65
CA SER A 148 -15.73 13.89 -0.12
C SER A 148 -16.85 13.20 -0.86
N LEU A 149 -17.98 13.01 -0.18
CA LEU A 149 -19.24 12.56 -0.74
C LEU A 149 -20.37 13.48 -0.33
N GLU A 150 -21.51 13.42 -1.05
CA GLU A 150 -22.72 14.14 -0.72
C GLU A 150 -23.76 13.18 -0.15
N VAL A 151 -24.30 13.52 1.03
CA VAL A 151 -25.43 12.81 1.63
C VAL A 151 -26.70 13.56 1.27
N GLU A 152 -27.48 12.99 0.36
CA GLU A 152 -28.75 13.53 -0.12
C GLU A 152 -29.90 13.21 0.88
N LYS A 153 -30.95 14.02 0.84
CA LYS A 153 -32.15 13.81 1.67
C LYS A 153 -32.93 12.56 1.28
#